data_8018a8bee9828637e8ba3f206d1b1907
#
_entry.id   8018a8bee9828637e8ba3f206d1b1907
#
_cell.length_a   1.000
_cell.length_b   1.000
_cell.length_c   1.000
_cell.angle_alpha   90.00
_cell.angle_beta   90.00
_cell.angle_gamma   90.00
#
_symmetry.space_group_name_H-M   'P 1'
#
loop_
_entity.id
_entity.type
_entity.pdbx_description
1 polymer ?
#
loop_
_entity_poly.entity_id
_entity_poly.type
_entity_poly.pdbx_seq_one_letter_code
_entity_poly.pdbx_strand_id
1 'polypeptide(L)'
;MPVVFKGFEQKSITVSSEDGPIEIAYQVGGKGPPILLLHGFPQTKAIWENVAPELANNFTVIASDLRGYGGSSKPHGKKDHSTYSKRSMAADQHALMRALGHQQFFLLGHDRGGRVSHRLAMDFPDSVLRLMVLDISPTLTMYDNTTMDFAKGYWHWFFLIQPEPIPETLIGANPEFWINKHMGRHGGTDIFSPERWAEYLAGVSNPQSMHAMCEDYRAAASIDLVHDRADRATGKKLTMPLRVLWGEHGLVNKCFRPIEDWKTVTQKVSGQTVPCGHYIPEELPEELIAQARAFFV
;
A
#
# COMPACT_ATOMS: atom_id res chain seq x y z
N MET A 1 -7.98 15.41 13.37
CA MET A 1 -6.78 14.90 14.08
C MET A 1 -6.48 13.52 13.52
N PRO A 2 -5.24 13.08 13.44
CA PRO A 2 -4.94 11.73 12.94
C PRO A 2 -5.53 10.66 13.86
N VAL A 3 -5.98 9.57 13.26
CA VAL A 3 -6.50 8.39 14.00
C VAL A 3 -5.35 7.76 14.78
N VAL A 4 -5.58 7.55 16.09
CA VAL A 4 -4.60 6.90 16.98
C VAL A 4 -5.18 5.58 17.46
N PHE A 5 -4.45 4.49 17.24
CA PHE A 5 -4.89 3.14 17.61
C PHE A 5 -4.85 2.93 19.13
N LYS A 6 -5.83 2.24 19.64
CA LYS A 6 -5.87 1.92 21.07
C LYS A 6 -4.62 1.14 21.51
N GLY A 7 -3.90 1.67 22.50
CA GLY A 7 -2.68 1.04 23.02
C GLY A 7 -1.42 1.22 22.17
N PHE A 8 -1.45 2.11 21.17
CA PHE A 8 -0.30 2.43 20.32
C PHE A 8 0.31 3.79 20.65
N GLU A 9 1.61 3.90 20.43
CA GLU A 9 2.33 5.17 20.46
C GLU A 9 2.46 5.71 19.03
N GLN A 10 2.09 6.97 18.82
CA GLN A 10 2.33 7.67 17.56
C GLN A 10 3.70 8.32 17.59
N LYS A 11 4.49 8.07 16.56
CA LYS A 11 5.88 8.53 16.43
C LYS A 11 6.20 8.96 15.02
N SER A 12 7.32 9.63 14.84
CA SER A 12 7.98 9.82 13.55
C SER A 12 9.48 9.54 13.67
N ILE A 13 10.09 9.22 12.55
CA ILE A 13 11.53 9.04 12.44
C ILE A 13 12.02 9.52 11.09
N THR A 14 13.17 10.18 11.08
CA THR A 14 13.82 10.59 9.83
C THR A 14 14.75 9.47 9.37
N VAL A 15 14.53 9.00 8.15
CA VAL A 15 15.39 8.03 7.46
C VAL A 15 16.16 8.70 6.33
N SER A 16 17.37 8.20 6.06
CA SER A 16 18.16 8.66 4.91
C SER A 16 17.61 8.04 3.61
N SER A 17 17.49 8.86 2.58
CA SER A 17 17.04 8.47 1.26
C SER A 17 17.90 9.14 0.18
N GLU A 18 17.90 8.63 -1.04
CA GLU A 18 18.51 9.27 -2.22
C GLU A 18 17.87 10.63 -2.57
N ASP A 19 16.66 10.88 -2.06
CA ASP A 19 15.92 12.14 -2.20
C ASP A 19 16.17 13.11 -1.03
N GLY A 20 17.16 12.82 -0.15
CA GLY A 20 17.40 13.53 1.10
C GLY A 20 16.69 12.87 2.29
N PRO A 21 16.66 13.53 3.46
CA PRO A 21 16.02 13.00 4.66
C PRO A 21 14.50 12.92 4.49
N ILE A 22 13.92 11.76 4.78
CA ILE A 22 12.48 11.51 4.73
C ILE A 22 11.98 11.23 6.16
N GLU A 23 11.06 12.04 6.63
CA GLU A 23 10.33 11.75 7.87
C GLU A 23 9.21 10.75 7.59
N ILE A 24 9.19 9.64 8.34
CA ILE A 24 8.15 8.60 8.28
C ILE A 24 7.33 8.65 9.57
N ALA A 25 6.06 8.96 9.45
CA ALA A 25 5.11 8.89 10.55
C ALA A 25 4.61 7.45 10.71
N TYR A 26 4.59 6.95 11.94
CA TYR A 26 4.14 5.59 12.23
C TYR A 26 3.48 5.49 13.61
N GLN A 27 2.78 4.38 13.80
CA GLN A 27 2.28 3.96 15.11
C GLN A 27 2.87 2.60 15.45
N VAL A 28 3.22 2.41 16.72
CA VAL A 28 3.80 1.16 17.22
C VAL A 28 3.12 0.70 18.49
N GLY A 29 2.82 -0.60 18.56
CA GLY A 29 2.19 -1.22 19.73
C GLY A 29 2.40 -2.72 19.78
N GLY A 30 2.06 -3.33 20.92
CA GLY A 30 2.17 -4.76 21.13
C GLY A 30 3.57 -5.25 21.47
N LYS A 31 3.69 -6.58 21.61
CA LYS A 31 4.97 -7.28 21.87
C LYS A 31 4.97 -8.61 21.11
N GLY A 32 6.13 -8.99 20.60
CA GLY A 32 6.32 -10.23 19.85
C GLY A 32 7.14 -10.02 18.59
N PRO A 33 7.11 -10.96 17.65
CA PRO A 33 7.78 -10.79 16.34
C PRO A 33 7.28 -9.54 15.62
N PRO A 34 8.17 -8.77 14.97
CA PRO A 34 7.77 -7.53 14.31
C PRO A 34 6.96 -7.77 13.04
N ILE A 35 5.91 -6.97 12.86
CA ILE A 35 5.10 -6.92 11.63
C ILE A 35 4.94 -5.47 11.17
N LEU A 36 5.24 -5.22 9.89
CA LEU A 36 5.03 -3.93 9.25
C LEU A 36 3.74 -3.94 8.44
N LEU A 37 2.88 -2.94 8.68
CA LEU A 37 1.60 -2.75 7.98
C LEU A 37 1.68 -1.52 7.07
N LEU A 38 1.44 -1.69 5.76
CA LEU A 38 1.49 -0.65 4.74
C LEU A 38 0.13 -0.44 4.08
N HIS A 39 -0.37 0.80 4.15
CA HIS A 39 -1.67 1.22 3.58
C HIS A 39 -1.60 1.47 2.08
N GLY A 40 -2.77 1.67 1.45
CA GLY A 40 -2.92 2.03 0.05
C GLY A 40 -3.43 3.46 -0.20
N PHE A 41 -3.81 3.71 -1.45
CA PHE A 41 -4.33 4.98 -1.93
C PHE A 41 -5.87 5.03 -1.80
N PRO A 42 -6.45 6.16 -1.45
CA PRO A 42 -5.85 7.42 -0.98
C PRO A 42 -5.78 7.49 0.56
N GLN A 43 -5.65 6.34 1.20
CA GLN A 43 -5.73 6.15 2.64
C GLN A 43 -4.39 6.49 3.33
N THR A 44 -4.38 6.32 4.64
CA THR A 44 -3.21 6.43 5.52
C THR A 44 -3.12 5.17 6.37
N LYS A 45 -2.16 5.12 7.30
CA LYS A 45 -2.11 4.03 8.29
C LYS A 45 -3.43 3.83 9.05
N ALA A 46 -4.33 4.82 9.06
CA ALA A 46 -5.64 4.73 9.71
C ALA A 46 -6.49 3.53 9.24
N ILE A 47 -6.27 3.01 8.01
CA ILE A 47 -6.91 1.79 7.51
C ILE A 47 -6.77 0.59 8.47
N TRP A 48 -5.69 0.58 9.28
CA TRP A 48 -5.35 -0.51 10.19
C TRP A 48 -5.99 -0.38 11.59
N GLU A 49 -6.81 0.66 11.84
CA GLU A 49 -7.39 0.95 13.15
C GLU A 49 -8.09 -0.26 13.79
N ASN A 50 -8.84 -1.03 13.01
CA ASN A 50 -9.57 -2.21 13.49
C ASN A 50 -8.72 -3.49 13.48
N VAL A 51 -7.55 -3.49 12.88
CA VAL A 51 -6.69 -4.68 12.70
C VAL A 51 -5.46 -4.62 13.61
N ALA A 52 -4.79 -3.49 13.68
CA ALA A 52 -3.53 -3.35 14.38
C ALA A 52 -3.62 -3.65 15.88
N PRO A 53 -4.64 -3.18 16.65
CA PRO A 53 -4.76 -3.48 18.07
C PRO A 53 -4.92 -4.99 18.36
N GLU A 54 -5.63 -5.70 17.49
CA GLU A 54 -5.81 -7.13 17.63
C GLU A 54 -4.54 -7.92 17.29
N LEU A 55 -3.80 -7.52 16.25
CA LEU A 55 -2.50 -8.12 15.94
C LEU A 55 -1.46 -7.85 17.02
N ALA A 56 -1.56 -6.74 17.75
CA ALA A 56 -0.67 -6.38 18.85
C ALA A 56 -0.71 -7.36 20.04
N ASN A 57 -1.72 -8.22 20.11
CA ASN A 57 -1.75 -9.31 21.08
C ASN A 57 -0.67 -10.39 20.80
N ASN A 58 -0.18 -10.47 19.59
CA ASN A 58 0.79 -11.51 19.16
C ASN A 58 2.07 -10.95 18.55
N PHE A 59 2.07 -9.69 18.12
CA PHE A 59 3.15 -9.07 17.36
C PHE A 59 3.56 -7.71 17.94
N THR A 60 4.78 -7.30 17.68
CA THR A 60 5.14 -5.88 17.69
C THR A 60 4.70 -5.30 16.35
N VAL A 61 3.62 -4.54 16.37
CA VAL A 61 2.99 -4.01 15.15
C VAL A 61 3.51 -2.61 14.88
N ILE A 62 4.01 -2.38 13.66
CA ILE A 62 4.40 -1.07 13.14
C ILE A 62 3.48 -0.76 11.95
N ALA A 63 2.67 0.30 12.05
CA ALA A 63 1.83 0.80 10.96
C ALA A 63 2.33 2.18 10.55
N SER A 64 2.81 2.33 9.33
CA SER A 64 3.42 3.57 8.85
C SER A 64 2.62 4.23 7.74
N ASP A 65 2.73 5.56 7.64
CA ASP A 65 2.35 6.28 6.43
C ASP A 65 3.48 6.17 5.41
N LEU A 66 3.13 5.85 4.17
CA LEU A 66 4.08 5.92 3.05
C LEU A 66 4.52 7.37 2.79
N ARG A 67 5.74 7.59 2.24
CA ARG A 67 6.07 8.94 1.76
C ARG A 67 4.97 9.46 0.82
N GLY A 68 4.62 10.73 0.93
CA GLY A 68 3.53 11.33 0.18
C GLY A 68 2.17 11.29 0.89
N TYR A 69 2.02 10.47 1.93
CA TYR A 69 0.75 10.23 2.60
C TYR A 69 0.79 10.63 4.08
N GLY A 70 -0.38 10.87 4.64
CA GLY A 70 -0.59 11.08 6.06
C GLY A 70 0.38 12.08 6.69
N GLY A 71 1.05 11.68 7.76
CA GLY A 71 2.05 12.47 8.48
C GLY A 71 3.47 12.37 7.93
N SER A 72 3.73 11.54 6.91
CA SER A 72 5.07 11.39 6.32
C SER A 72 5.44 12.53 5.37
N SER A 73 6.75 12.70 5.10
CA SER A 73 7.28 13.69 4.17
C SER A 73 6.67 13.58 2.77
N LYS A 74 6.54 14.74 2.10
CA LYS A 74 5.96 14.88 0.76
C LYS A 74 6.92 15.65 -0.15
N PRO A 75 8.12 15.07 -0.45
CA PRO A 75 9.07 15.72 -1.33
C PRO A 75 8.46 15.94 -2.72
N HIS A 76 8.88 16.97 -3.43
CA HIS A 76 8.48 17.15 -4.83
C HIS A 76 9.06 16.04 -5.69
N GLY A 77 8.27 15.50 -6.63
CA GLY A 77 8.69 14.45 -7.55
C GLY A 77 9.79 14.90 -8.51
N LYS A 78 10.73 14.00 -8.82
CA LYS A 78 11.70 14.18 -9.92
C LYS A 78 11.00 13.93 -11.26
N LYS A 79 11.55 14.48 -12.34
CA LYS A 79 11.01 14.34 -13.72
C LYS A 79 10.88 12.90 -14.20
N ASP A 80 11.70 12.00 -13.69
CA ASP A 80 11.67 10.56 -13.97
C ASP A 80 10.74 9.77 -13.02
N HIS A 81 10.05 10.47 -12.12
CA HIS A 81 9.15 9.95 -11.09
C HIS A 81 9.84 9.02 -10.06
N SER A 82 11.19 8.93 -10.05
CA SER A 82 11.93 8.01 -9.16
C SER A 82 11.71 8.28 -7.68
N THR A 83 11.44 9.54 -7.29
CA THR A 83 11.13 9.93 -5.91
C THR A 83 9.98 9.10 -5.31
N TYR A 84 8.97 8.77 -6.10
CA TYR A 84 7.81 7.98 -5.66
C TYR A 84 7.78 6.56 -6.22
N SER A 85 8.93 6.10 -6.75
CA SER A 85 9.05 4.69 -7.15
C SER A 85 8.83 3.75 -5.97
N LYS A 86 8.29 2.57 -6.23
CA LYS A 86 8.12 1.56 -5.18
C LYS A 86 9.46 1.16 -4.57
N ARG A 87 10.56 1.33 -5.31
CA ARG A 87 11.92 1.11 -4.79
C ARG A 87 12.30 2.15 -3.74
N SER A 88 12.10 3.43 -4.01
CA SER A 88 12.37 4.51 -3.04
C SER A 88 11.48 4.37 -1.81
N MET A 89 10.17 4.12 -2.02
CA MET A 89 9.22 3.91 -0.92
C MET A 89 9.55 2.67 -0.09
N ALA A 90 9.99 1.59 -0.72
CA ALA A 90 10.41 0.36 -0.04
C ALA A 90 11.69 0.57 0.79
N ALA A 91 12.64 1.35 0.26
CA ALA A 91 13.87 1.70 0.98
C ALA A 91 13.58 2.48 2.27
N ASP A 92 12.61 3.42 2.24
CA ASP A 92 12.17 4.13 3.45
C ASP A 92 11.65 3.16 4.52
N GLN A 93 10.78 2.24 4.13
CA GLN A 93 10.15 1.31 5.05
C GLN A 93 11.15 0.30 5.61
N HIS A 94 12.10 -0.15 4.79
CA HIS A 94 13.21 -0.97 5.26
C HIS A 94 14.09 -0.19 6.25
N ALA A 95 14.43 1.07 5.96
CA ALA A 95 15.22 1.92 6.84
C ALA A 95 14.50 2.20 8.17
N LEU A 96 13.17 2.43 8.15
CA LEU A 96 12.34 2.52 9.35
C LEU A 96 12.50 1.27 10.23
N MET A 97 12.29 0.08 9.66
CA MET A 97 12.38 -1.17 10.43
C MET A 97 13.77 -1.40 10.99
N ARG A 98 14.82 -1.09 10.21
CA ARG A 98 16.22 -1.17 10.66
C ARG A 98 16.51 -0.20 11.80
N ALA A 99 16.03 1.03 11.73
CA ALA A 99 16.21 2.04 12.78
C ALA A 99 15.48 1.68 14.07
N LEU A 100 14.37 0.93 13.98
CA LEU A 100 13.67 0.36 15.14
C LEU A 100 14.32 -0.92 15.69
N GLY A 101 15.43 -1.37 15.11
CA GLY A 101 16.17 -2.57 15.56
C GLY A 101 15.68 -3.88 14.96
N HIS A 102 14.73 -3.86 14.01
CA HIS A 102 14.16 -5.04 13.40
C HIS A 102 14.90 -5.42 12.11
N GLN A 103 15.73 -6.46 12.17
CA GLN A 103 16.49 -6.97 11.02
C GLN A 103 15.61 -7.79 10.09
N GLN A 104 14.69 -8.57 10.66
CA GLN A 104 13.73 -9.41 9.98
C GLN A 104 12.33 -9.15 10.53
N PHE A 105 11.32 -9.15 9.65
CA PHE A 105 9.95 -8.84 10.01
C PHE A 105 8.94 -9.50 9.06
N PHE A 106 7.71 -9.62 9.51
CA PHE A 106 6.56 -9.94 8.68
C PHE A 106 6.07 -8.67 7.98
N LEU A 107 5.48 -8.82 6.80
CA LEU A 107 5.06 -7.69 5.97
C LEU A 107 3.65 -7.91 5.44
N LEU A 108 2.76 -6.95 5.70
CA LEU A 108 1.38 -6.93 5.26
C LEU A 108 1.10 -5.61 4.55
N GLY A 109 0.70 -5.66 3.28
CA GLY A 109 0.43 -4.45 2.50
C GLY A 109 -0.89 -4.51 1.75
N HIS A 110 -1.63 -3.39 1.79
CA HIS A 110 -2.85 -3.19 1.04
C HIS A 110 -2.62 -2.25 -0.14
N ASP A 111 -3.17 -2.54 -1.33
CA ASP A 111 -3.15 -1.72 -2.55
C ASP A 111 -1.74 -1.16 -2.87
N ARG A 112 -1.52 0.18 -2.80
CA ARG A 112 -0.20 0.79 -3.04
C ARG A 112 0.85 0.27 -2.05
N GLY A 113 0.47 0.10 -0.78
CA GLY A 113 1.33 -0.52 0.23
C GLY A 113 1.69 -1.97 -0.08
N GLY A 114 0.80 -2.74 -0.70
CA GLY A 114 1.10 -4.07 -1.20
C GLY A 114 2.16 -4.06 -2.32
N ARG A 115 2.14 -3.02 -3.19
CA ARG A 115 3.15 -2.84 -4.25
C ARG A 115 4.50 -2.43 -3.68
N VAL A 116 4.51 -1.55 -2.67
CA VAL A 116 5.71 -1.22 -1.90
C VAL A 116 6.25 -2.47 -1.21
N SER A 117 5.37 -3.29 -0.61
CA SER A 117 5.73 -4.55 0.04
C SER A 117 6.36 -5.55 -0.94
N HIS A 118 5.79 -5.68 -2.14
CA HIS A 118 6.39 -6.51 -3.21
C HIS A 118 7.82 -6.05 -3.52
N ARG A 119 8.01 -4.75 -3.77
CA ARG A 119 9.35 -4.19 -4.07
C ARG A 119 10.31 -4.33 -2.90
N LEU A 120 9.86 -4.13 -1.65
CA LEU A 120 10.66 -4.32 -0.45
C LEU A 120 11.16 -5.76 -0.35
N ALA A 121 10.26 -6.72 -0.55
CA ALA A 121 10.60 -8.14 -0.52
C ALA A 121 11.53 -8.57 -1.67
N MET A 122 11.44 -7.91 -2.84
CA MET A 122 12.36 -8.13 -3.96
C MET A 122 13.75 -7.55 -3.71
N ASP A 123 13.84 -6.35 -3.13
CA ASP A 123 15.12 -5.65 -2.96
C ASP A 123 15.83 -6.03 -1.64
N PHE A 124 15.07 -6.43 -0.60
CA PHE A 124 15.58 -6.83 0.71
C PHE A 124 15.04 -8.20 1.16
N PRO A 125 15.29 -9.28 0.39
CA PRO A 125 14.67 -10.59 0.62
C PRO A 125 15.01 -11.21 1.98
N ASP A 126 16.18 -10.91 2.54
CA ASP A 126 16.62 -11.45 3.85
C ASP A 126 15.91 -10.76 5.03
N SER A 127 15.28 -9.62 4.82
CA SER A 127 14.55 -8.88 5.85
C SER A 127 13.07 -9.29 5.95
N VAL A 128 12.49 -9.91 4.92
CA VAL A 128 11.07 -10.26 4.90
C VAL A 128 10.88 -11.75 5.14
N LEU A 129 10.35 -12.10 6.32
CA LEU A 129 10.11 -13.52 6.69
C LEU A 129 8.93 -14.13 5.91
N ARG A 130 7.82 -13.41 5.83
CA ARG A 130 6.62 -13.76 5.05
C ARG A 130 5.96 -12.48 4.57
N LEU A 131 5.33 -12.53 3.41
CA LEU A 131 4.62 -11.40 2.79
C LEU A 131 3.13 -11.74 2.61
N MET A 132 2.26 -10.85 3.08
CA MET A 132 0.84 -10.88 2.72
C MET A 132 0.47 -9.60 1.96
N VAL A 133 -0.25 -9.76 0.85
CA VAL A 133 -0.75 -8.63 0.06
C VAL A 133 -2.27 -8.71 -0.10
N LEU A 134 -2.91 -7.54 -0.07
CA LEU A 134 -4.35 -7.43 -0.10
C LEU A 134 -4.83 -6.71 -1.37
N ASP A 135 -5.72 -7.38 -2.08
CA ASP A 135 -6.48 -6.93 -3.27
C ASP A 135 -5.62 -6.35 -4.38
N ILE A 136 -4.53 -7.06 -4.72
CA ILE A 136 -3.64 -6.70 -5.85
C ILE A 136 -3.10 -7.92 -6.59
N SER A 137 -2.77 -7.72 -7.87
CA SER A 137 -1.83 -8.52 -8.67
C SER A 137 -0.54 -7.72 -8.93
N PRO A 138 0.57 -8.32 -9.38
CA PRO A 138 1.81 -7.60 -9.67
C PRO A 138 1.60 -6.42 -10.64
N THR A 139 2.22 -5.29 -10.36
CA THR A 139 2.00 -4.03 -11.10
C THR A 139 2.21 -4.20 -12.60
N LEU A 140 3.31 -4.81 -13.01
CA LEU A 140 3.60 -5.06 -14.42
C LEU A 140 2.55 -5.96 -15.08
N THR A 141 2.09 -7.01 -14.39
CA THR A 141 1.03 -7.90 -14.90
C THR A 141 -0.28 -7.13 -15.12
N MET A 142 -0.65 -6.23 -14.20
CA MET A 142 -1.88 -5.45 -14.33
C MET A 142 -1.82 -4.47 -15.50
N TYR A 143 -0.69 -3.77 -15.71
CA TYR A 143 -0.52 -2.88 -16.86
C TYR A 143 -0.45 -3.62 -18.18
N ASP A 144 0.33 -4.72 -18.27
CA ASP A 144 0.50 -5.50 -19.50
C ASP A 144 -0.82 -6.20 -19.93
N ASN A 145 -1.73 -6.50 -18.99
CA ASN A 145 -3.02 -7.12 -19.24
C ASN A 145 -4.20 -6.13 -19.11
N THR A 146 -3.98 -4.86 -19.40
CA THR A 146 -5.04 -3.85 -19.37
C THR A 146 -6.15 -4.18 -20.35
N THR A 147 -7.37 -4.25 -19.84
CA THR A 147 -8.60 -4.43 -20.63
C THR A 147 -9.50 -3.21 -20.52
N MET A 148 -10.53 -3.12 -21.36
CA MET A 148 -11.54 -2.07 -21.25
C MET A 148 -12.27 -2.10 -19.90
N ASP A 149 -12.56 -3.27 -19.35
CA ASP A 149 -13.19 -3.42 -18.04
C ASP A 149 -12.28 -2.92 -16.91
N PHE A 150 -11.00 -3.25 -16.97
CA PHE A 150 -10.02 -2.72 -16.02
C PHE A 150 -9.88 -1.20 -16.16
N ALA A 151 -9.74 -0.68 -17.37
CA ALA A 151 -9.61 0.76 -17.61
C ALA A 151 -10.84 1.56 -17.14
N LYS A 152 -12.04 1.01 -17.30
CA LYS A 152 -13.28 1.62 -16.81
C LYS A 152 -13.39 1.57 -15.28
N GLY A 153 -13.07 0.44 -14.70
CA GLY A 153 -13.21 0.23 -13.25
C GLY A 153 -12.11 0.92 -12.44
N TYR A 154 -10.87 0.78 -12.88
CA TYR A 154 -9.71 1.48 -12.30
C TYR A 154 -9.30 2.72 -13.14
N TRP A 155 -10.29 3.48 -13.63
CA TRP A 155 -10.08 4.68 -14.45
C TRP A 155 -9.07 5.67 -13.84
N HIS A 156 -9.00 5.73 -12.50
CA HIS A 156 -8.06 6.60 -11.79
C HIS A 156 -6.59 6.24 -12.05
N TRP A 157 -6.26 4.97 -12.37
CA TRP A 157 -4.89 4.59 -12.76
C TRP A 157 -4.43 5.34 -14.00
N PHE A 158 -5.34 5.55 -14.95
CA PHE A 158 -5.06 6.21 -16.24
C PHE A 158 -5.25 7.73 -16.15
N PHE A 159 -6.01 8.20 -15.17
CA PHE A 159 -6.19 9.61 -14.88
C PHE A 159 -5.03 10.19 -14.07
N LEU A 160 -4.63 9.54 -12.98
CA LEU A 160 -3.59 10.04 -12.08
C LEU A 160 -2.18 10.03 -12.71
N ILE A 161 -1.95 9.26 -13.77
CA ILE A 161 -0.70 9.26 -14.52
C ILE A 161 -0.59 10.37 -15.56
N GLN A 162 -1.66 11.17 -15.77
CA GLN A 162 -1.60 12.30 -16.69
C GLN A 162 -0.57 13.33 -16.22
N PRO A 163 0.04 14.10 -17.17
CA PRO A 163 1.04 15.10 -16.81
C PRO A 163 0.52 16.11 -15.78
N GLU A 164 1.41 16.52 -14.87
CA GLU A 164 1.16 17.67 -14.00
C GLU A 164 0.89 18.93 -14.85
N PRO A 165 -0.10 19.77 -14.48
CA PRO A 165 -0.93 19.72 -13.27
C PRO A 165 -2.36 19.19 -13.50
N ILE A 166 -2.59 18.31 -14.50
CA ILE A 166 -3.96 17.92 -14.92
C ILE A 166 -4.75 17.26 -13.77
N PRO A 167 -4.34 16.13 -13.20
CA PRO A 167 -5.13 15.50 -12.15
C PRO A 167 -5.15 16.33 -10.86
N GLU A 168 -4.05 16.97 -10.50
CA GLU A 168 -3.96 17.82 -9.30
C GLU A 168 -4.97 18.97 -9.35
N THR A 169 -5.07 19.65 -10.50
CA THR A 169 -6.02 20.77 -10.69
C THR A 169 -7.46 20.30 -10.67
N LEU A 170 -7.77 19.20 -11.37
CA LEU A 170 -9.14 18.70 -11.47
C LEU A 170 -9.65 18.15 -10.14
N ILE A 171 -8.82 17.45 -9.39
CA ILE A 171 -9.15 16.94 -8.05
C ILE A 171 -9.24 18.09 -7.06
N GLY A 172 -8.27 19.03 -7.09
CA GLY A 172 -8.22 20.17 -6.19
C GLY A 172 -9.42 21.12 -6.33
N ALA A 173 -10.09 21.11 -7.49
CA ALA A 173 -11.32 21.90 -7.69
C ALA A 173 -12.49 21.39 -6.83
N ASN A 174 -12.58 20.09 -6.55
CA ASN A 174 -13.59 19.51 -5.66
C ASN A 174 -13.12 18.16 -5.11
N PRO A 175 -12.19 18.16 -4.13
CA PRO A 175 -11.61 16.95 -3.58
C PRO A 175 -12.64 16.05 -2.87
N GLU A 176 -13.64 16.65 -2.23
CA GLU A 176 -14.69 15.88 -1.56
C GLU A 176 -15.55 15.09 -2.57
N PHE A 177 -15.97 15.71 -3.65
CA PHE A 177 -16.68 15.00 -4.72
C PHE A 177 -15.83 13.86 -5.28
N TRP A 178 -14.55 14.14 -5.54
CA TRP A 178 -13.65 13.17 -6.13
C TRP A 178 -13.45 11.95 -5.23
N ILE A 179 -13.12 12.15 -3.93
CA ILE A 179 -12.89 11.05 -3.00
C ILE A 179 -14.15 10.21 -2.79
N ASN A 180 -15.33 10.86 -2.69
CA ASN A 180 -16.61 10.16 -2.58
C ASN A 180 -16.87 9.26 -3.80
N LYS A 181 -16.61 9.76 -5.01
CA LYS A 181 -16.76 8.96 -6.24
C LYS A 181 -15.71 7.89 -6.37
N HIS A 182 -14.47 8.17 -5.92
CA HIS A 182 -13.38 7.22 -5.98
C HIS A 182 -13.57 6.08 -4.97
N MET A 183 -13.73 6.37 -3.69
CA MET A 183 -13.81 5.35 -2.64
C MET A 183 -15.19 4.69 -2.56
N GLY A 184 -16.25 5.44 -2.82
CA GLY A 184 -17.63 4.93 -2.77
C GLY A 184 -18.00 3.93 -3.88
N ARG A 185 -17.15 3.75 -4.90
CA ARG A 185 -17.40 2.79 -6.00
C ARG A 185 -17.41 1.31 -5.57
N HIS A 186 -16.93 1.02 -4.38
CA HIS A 186 -16.82 -0.33 -3.83
C HIS A 186 -17.92 -0.65 -2.79
N GLY A 187 -19.12 -0.08 -2.94
CA GLY A 187 -20.25 -0.38 -2.06
C GLY A 187 -20.67 0.76 -1.13
N GLY A 188 -20.15 1.97 -1.37
CA GLY A 188 -20.44 3.14 -0.56
C GLY A 188 -19.28 3.56 0.35
N THR A 189 -19.52 4.56 1.19
CA THR A 189 -18.52 5.13 2.11
C THR A 189 -18.82 4.84 3.58
N ASP A 190 -19.92 4.13 3.87
CA ASP A 190 -20.39 3.86 5.24
C ASP A 190 -19.48 2.89 6.02
N ILE A 191 -18.57 2.20 5.31
CA ILE A 191 -17.55 1.33 5.92
C ILE A 191 -16.45 2.12 6.65
N PHE A 192 -16.32 3.41 6.34
CA PHE A 192 -15.29 4.27 6.95
C PHE A 192 -15.87 5.01 8.15
N SER A 193 -15.18 4.99 9.31
CA SER A 193 -15.59 5.85 10.41
C SER A 193 -15.45 7.33 10.02
N PRO A 194 -16.23 8.24 10.64
CA PRO A 194 -16.11 9.67 10.37
C PRO A 194 -14.69 10.20 10.55
N GLU A 195 -13.94 9.68 11.52
CA GLU A 195 -12.57 10.06 11.83
C GLU A 195 -11.61 9.63 10.71
N ARG A 196 -11.71 8.38 10.24
CA ARG A 196 -10.92 7.87 9.11
C ARG A 196 -11.24 8.61 7.83
N TRP A 197 -12.53 8.82 7.56
CA TRP A 197 -12.97 9.56 6.39
C TRP A 197 -12.42 10.98 6.37
N ALA A 198 -12.48 11.69 7.50
CA ALA A 198 -11.92 13.02 7.62
C ALA A 198 -10.39 13.05 7.38
N GLU A 199 -9.65 12.03 7.83
CA GLU A 199 -8.22 11.90 7.57
C GLU A 199 -7.92 11.68 6.09
N TYR A 200 -8.67 10.81 5.40
CA TYR A 200 -8.51 10.55 3.98
C TYR A 200 -8.86 11.77 3.13
N LEU A 201 -9.97 12.46 3.45
CA LEU A 201 -10.36 13.70 2.79
C LEU A 201 -9.31 14.80 2.98
N ALA A 202 -8.75 14.94 4.18
CA ALA A 202 -7.68 15.90 4.45
C ALA A 202 -6.42 15.62 3.60
N GLY A 203 -6.08 14.34 3.39
CA GLY A 203 -4.99 13.93 2.50
C GLY A 203 -5.23 14.34 1.06
N VAL A 204 -6.39 14.03 0.52
CA VAL A 204 -6.77 14.37 -0.87
C VAL A 204 -6.91 15.89 -1.08
N SER A 205 -7.32 16.62 -0.04
CA SER A 205 -7.47 18.09 -0.08
C SER A 205 -6.13 18.83 0.08
N ASN A 206 -5.08 18.15 0.50
CA ASN A 206 -3.76 18.77 0.64
C ASN A 206 -3.01 18.72 -0.71
N PRO A 207 -2.62 19.88 -1.30
CA PRO A 207 -1.98 19.91 -2.62
C PRO A 207 -0.68 19.12 -2.69
N GLN A 208 0.15 19.12 -1.63
CA GLN A 208 1.40 18.37 -1.61
C GLN A 208 1.15 16.85 -1.56
N SER A 209 0.15 16.42 -0.76
CA SER A 209 -0.26 15.00 -0.74
C SER A 209 -0.83 14.58 -2.08
N MET A 210 -1.67 15.42 -2.70
CA MET A 210 -2.29 15.10 -3.99
C MET A 210 -1.23 14.97 -5.10
N HIS A 211 -0.26 15.90 -5.15
CA HIS A 211 0.87 15.79 -6.05
C HIS A 211 1.65 14.48 -5.82
N ALA A 212 1.98 14.17 -4.56
CA ALA A 212 2.68 12.95 -4.20
C ALA A 212 1.91 11.67 -4.60
N MET A 213 0.59 11.67 -4.40
CA MET A 213 -0.29 10.59 -4.84
C MET A 213 -0.26 10.41 -6.37
N CYS A 214 -0.31 11.50 -7.15
CA CYS A 214 -0.16 11.43 -8.61
C CYS A 214 1.23 10.90 -9.00
N GLU A 215 2.29 11.37 -8.36
CA GLU A 215 3.66 10.90 -8.61
C GLU A 215 3.83 9.41 -8.30
N ASP A 216 3.19 8.88 -7.24
CA ASP A 216 3.15 7.44 -6.95
C ASP A 216 2.55 6.64 -8.12
N TYR A 217 1.49 7.15 -8.77
CA TYR A 217 0.91 6.51 -9.95
C TYR A 217 1.77 6.70 -11.20
N ARG A 218 2.36 7.88 -11.43
CA ARG A 218 3.30 8.13 -12.54
C ARG A 218 4.50 7.21 -12.45
N ALA A 219 5.08 7.04 -11.26
CA ALA A 219 6.16 6.09 -11.02
C ALA A 219 5.74 4.65 -11.35
N ALA A 220 4.53 4.26 -10.94
CA ALA A 220 4.01 2.92 -11.20
C ALA A 220 3.83 2.61 -12.69
N ALA A 221 3.49 3.62 -13.50
CA ALA A 221 3.32 3.48 -14.95
C ALA A 221 4.61 3.68 -15.75
N SER A 222 5.73 3.97 -15.11
CA SER A 222 7.02 4.27 -15.76
C SER A 222 8.17 3.50 -15.11
N ILE A 223 8.87 4.10 -14.16
CA ILE A 223 10.10 3.56 -13.58
C ILE A 223 9.90 2.22 -12.86
N ASP A 224 8.75 2.00 -12.21
CA ASP A 224 8.46 0.73 -11.55
C ASP A 224 8.32 -0.41 -12.56
N LEU A 225 7.74 -0.15 -13.75
CA LEU A 225 7.67 -1.15 -14.83
C LEU A 225 9.06 -1.50 -15.36
N VAL A 226 10.00 -0.53 -15.40
CA VAL A 226 11.40 -0.79 -15.77
C VAL A 226 12.03 -1.74 -14.75
N HIS A 227 11.83 -1.48 -13.45
CA HIS A 227 12.34 -2.34 -12.38
C HIS A 227 11.76 -3.75 -12.46
N ASP A 228 10.45 -3.88 -12.64
CA ASP A 228 9.77 -5.18 -12.71
C ASP A 228 10.19 -5.98 -13.96
N ARG A 229 10.36 -5.32 -15.10
CA ARG A 229 10.88 -5.96 -16.34
C ARG A 229 12.31 -6.44 -16.17
N ALA A 230 13.18 -5.65 -15.52
CA ALA A 230 14.55 -6.05 -15.22
C ALA A 230 14.61 -7.29 -14.32
N ASP A 231 13.80 -7.34 -13.27
CA ASP A 231 13.70 -8.51 -12.39
C ASP A 231 13.21 -9.75 -13.15
N ARG A 232 12.18 -9.60 -14.01
CA ARG A 232 11.69 -10.70 -14.86
C ARG A 232 12.76 -11.19 -15.84
N ALA A 233 13.49 -10.29 -16.48
CA ALA A 233 14.55 -10.64 -17.44
C ALA A 233 15.71 -11.42 -16.80
N THR A 234 16.01 -11.17 -15.52
CA THR A 234 17.02 -11.90 -14.77
C THR A 234 16.49 -13.16 -14.06
N GLY A 235 15.19 -13.40 -14.12
CA GLY A 235 14.53 -14.49 -13.41
C GLY A 235 14.46 -14.31 -11.89
N LYS A 236 14.70 -13.09 -11.38
CA LYS A 236 14.63 -12.78 -9.96
C LYS A 236 13.21 -12.99 -9.44
N LYS A 237 13.09 -13.67 -8.29
CA LYS A 237 11.80 -14.03 -7.68
C LYS A 237 11.83 -13.82 -6.17
N LEU A 238 10.63 -13.65 -5.60
CA LEU A 238 10.43 -13.66 -4.15
C LEU A 238 10.83 -15.03 -3.59
N THR A 239 11.58 -15.03 -2.52
CA THR A 239 12.11 -16.25 -1.87
C THR A 239 11.27 -16.71 -0.68
N MET A 240 10.58 -15.75 -0.03
CA MET A 240 9.71 -16.00 1.13
C MET A 240 8.30 -16.47 0.70
N PRO A 241 7.53 -17.11 1.62
CA PRO A 241 6.12 -17.40 1.38
C PRO A 241 5.32 -16.11 1.15
N LEU A 242 4.42 -16.15 0.16
CA LEU A 242 3.47 -15.11 -0.17
C LEU A 242 2.03 -15.59 0.04
N ARG A 243 1.21 -14.80 0.73
CA ARG A 243 -0.24 -14.97 0.79
C ARG A 243 -0.94 -13.79 0.15
N VAL A 244 -1.93 -14.08 -0.67
CA VAL A 244 -2.75 -13.07 -1.35
C VAL A 244 -4.20 -13.24 -0.91
N LEU A 245 -4.82 -12.16 -0.40
CA LEU A 245 -6.26 -12.11 -0.19
C LEU A 245 -6.83 -11.03 -1.12
N TRP A 246 -7.99 -11.31 -1.73
CA TRP A 246 -8.64 -10.34 -2.61
C TRP A 246 -10.15 -10.38 -2.48
N GLY A 247 -10.79 -9.22 -2.67
CA GLY A 247 -12.23 -9.08 -2.54
C GLY A 247 -12.99 -9.79 -3.67
N GLU A 248 -13.95 -10.65 -3.30
CA GLU A 248 -14.83 -11.35 -4.23
C GLU A 248 -15.59 -10.37 -5.14
N HIS A 249 -15.99 -9.22 -4.58
CA HIS A 249 -16.74 -8.18 -5.27
C HIS A 249 -15.84 -7.09 -5.88
N GLY A 250 -14.51 -7.24 -5.75
CA GLY A 250 -13.51 -6.30 -6.24
C GLY A 250 -13.17 -6.46 -7.72
N LEU A 251 -12.55 -5.43 -8.30
CA LEU A 251 -12.08 -5.46 -9.69
C LEU A 251 -10.90 -6.40 -9.91
N VAL A 252 -10.11 -6.65 -8.87
CA VAL A 252 -9.01 -7.61 -8.95
C VAL A 252 -9.56 -9.01 -9.25
N ASN A 253 -10.62 -9.43 -8.55
CA ASN A 253 -11.29 -10.70 -8.82
C ASN A 253 -11.91 -10.76 -10.23
N LYS A 254 -12.50 -9.64 -10.67
CA LYS A 254 -13.17 -9.56 -11.98
C LYS A 254 -12.18 -9.62 -13.14
N CYS A 255 -11.08 -8.88 -13.06
CA CYS A 255 -10.19 -8.59 -14.18
C CYS A 255 -8.92 -9.44 -14.21
N PHE A 256 -8.52 -10.04 -13.09
CA PHE A 256 -7.23 -10.70 -12.91
C PHE A 256 -7.39 -12.11 -12.32
N ARG A 257 -6.26 -12.83 -12.25
CA ARG A 257 -6.15 -14.16 -11.63
C ARG A 257 -5.02 -14.13 -10.60
N PRO A 258 -5.28 -13.60 -9.38
CA PRO A 258 -4.21 -13.26 -8.43
C PRO A 258 -3.20 -14.38 -8.18
N ILE A 259 -3.65 -15.60 -7.98
CA ILE A 259 -2.71 -16.73 -7.76
C ILE A 259 -1.82 -16.95 -8.98
N GLU A 260 -2.38 -16.99 -10.19
CA GLU A 260 -1.62 -17.22 -11.42
C GLU A 260 -0.70 -16.01 -11.72
N ASP A 261 -1.19 -14.80 -11.49
CA ASP A 261 -0.42 -13.58 -11.67
C ASP A 261 0.80 -13.56 -10.74
N TRP A 262 0.63 -13.91 -9.47
CA TRP A 262 1.72 -13.94 -8.50
C TRP A 262 2.70 -15.12 -8.72
N LYS A 263 2.28 -16.22 -9.36
CA LYS A 263 3.22 -17.28 -9.79
C LYS A 263 4.27 -16.78 -10.77
N THR A 264 4.04 -15.68 -11.45
CA THR A 264 5.05 -15.06 -12.33
C THR A 264 6.27 -14.54 -11.57
N VAL A 265 6.12 -14.21 -10.26
CA VAL A 265 7.19 -13.65 -9.41
C VAL A 265 7.54 -14.49 -8.19
N THR A 266 6.83 -15.60 -7.91
CA THR A 266 7.15 -16.54 -6.83
C THR A 266 6.60 -17.94 -7.10
N GLN A 267 7.24 -18.96 -6.52
CA GLN A 267 6.70 -20.32 -6.49
C GLN A 267 5.94 -20.64 -5.18
N LYS A 268 6.04 -19.74 -4.18
CA LYS A 268 5.52 -19.97 -2.82
C LYS A 268 4.28 -19.10 -2.55
N VAL A 269 3.34 -19.08 -3.48
CA VAL A 269 2.09 -18.29 -3.34
C VAL A 269 0.93 -19.17 -2.86
N SER A 270 0.17 -18.66 -1.92
CA SER A 270 -1.14 -19.15 -1.49
C SER A 270 -2.13 -17.98 -1.41
N GLY A 271 -3.42 -18.26 -1.39
CA GLY A 271 -4.41 -17.19 -1.22
C GLY A 271 -5.83 -17.64 -1.53
N GLN A 272 -6.75 -16.72 -1.31
CA GLN A 272 -8.18 -16.94 -1.54
C GLN A 272 -8.93 -15.63 -1.68
N THR A 273 -10.14 -15.68 -2.23
CA THR A 273 -11.12 -14.60 -2.15
C THR A 273 -11.66 -14.46 -0.73
N VAL A 274 -12.08 -13.24 -0.39
CA VAL A 274 -12.84 -12.94 0.83
C VAL A 274 -14.12 -12.16 0.44
N PRO A 275 -15.25 -12.33 1.16
CA PRO A 275 -16.57 -11.82 0.74
C PRO A 275 -16.71 -10.29 0.99
N CYS A 276 -15.88 -9.49 0.36
CA CYS A 276 -15.88 -8.02 0.45
C CYS A 276 -15.46 -7.36 -0.87
N GLY A 277 -15.36 -6.04 -0.86
CA GLY A 277 -14.78 -5.24 -1.95
C GLY A 277 -13.27 -5.08 -1.81
N HIS A 278 -12.81 -3.84 -2.03
CA HIS A 278 -11.38 -3.51 -2.10
C HIS A 278 -10.75 -3.27 -0.72
N TYR A 279 -11.50 -2.73 0.23
CA TYR A 279 -10.96 -2.23 1.51
C TYR A 279 -10.98 -3.30 2.59
N ILE A 280 -10.36 -4.46 2.34
CA ILE A 280 -10.37 -5.64 3.21
C ILE A 280 -10.13 -5.31 4.69
N PRO A 281 -9.16 -4.44 5.09
CA PRO A 281 -8.94 -4.13 6.51
C PRO A 281 -10.10 -3.39 7.18
N GLU A 282 -10.96 -2.73 6.41
CA GLU A 282 -12.09 -1.95 6.90
C GLU A 282 -13.42 -2.69 6.75
N GLU A 283 -13.54 -3.51 5.68
CA GLU A 283 -14.76 -4.29 5.39
C GLU A 283 -14.82 -5.61 6.17
N LEU A 284 -13.66 -6.29 6.34
CA LEU A 284 -13.56 -7.61 6.99
C LEU A 284 -12.35 -7.71 7.92
N PRO A 285 -12.24 -6.84 8.95
CA PRO A 285 -11.07 -6.85 9.84
C PRO A 285 -10.89 -8.17 10.58
N GLU A 286 -11.95 -8.83 11.03
CA GLU A 286 -11.90 -10.08 11.79
C GLU A 286 -11.32 -11.24 10.94
N GLU A 287 -11.79 -11.38 9.69
CA GLU A 287 -11.27 -12.37 8.77
C GLU A 287 -9.79 -12.10 8.44
N LEU A 288 -9.43 -10.85 8.18
CA LEU A 288 -8.04 -10.47 7.93
C LEU A 288 -7.13 -10.80 9.12
N ILE A 289 -7.56 -10.52 10.35
CA ILE A 289 -6.83 -10.85 11.58
C ILE A 289 -6.62 -12.35 11.70
N ALA A 290 -7.65 -13.15 11.47
CA ALA A 290 -7.58 -14.61 11.52
C ALA A 290 -6.58 -15.15 10.48
N GLN A 291 -6.65 -14.66 9.23
CA GLN A 291 -5.74 -15.03 8.15
C GLN A 291 -4.30 -14.59 8.43
N ALA A 292 -4.10 -13.41 8.98
CA ALA A 292 -2.77 -12.89 9.33
C ALA A 292 -2.14 -13.73 10.47
N ARG A 293 -2.89 -14.01 11.53
CA ARG A 293 -2.43 -14.88 12.63
C ARG A 293 -2.05 -16.27 12.11
N ALA A 294 -2.89 -16.89 11.28
CA ALA A 294 -2.61 -18.23 10.75
C ALA A 294 -1.41 -18.26 9.79
N PHE A 295 -1.13 -17.17 9.09
CA PHE A 295 -0.05 -17.12 8.11
C PHE A 295 1.29 -16.69 8.70
N PHE A 296 1.31 -15.77 9.66
CA PHE A 296 2.54 -15.21 10.21
C PHE A 296 3.09 -15.95 11.43
N VAL A 297 2.37 -16.94 11.95
CA VAL A 297 2.83 -17.79 13.08
C VAL A 297 3.52 -19.06 12.59
#